data_cdab9adc61ab6e726501721ed9544f2d
#
_entry.id   cdab9adc61ab6e726501721ed9544f2d
#
_cell.length_a   1.000
_cell.length_b   1.000
_cell.length_c   1.000
_cell.angle_alpha   90.00
_cell.angle_beta   90.00
_cell.angle_gamma   90.00
#
_symmetry.space_group_name_H-M   'P 1'
#
loop_
_entity.id
_entity.type
_entity.pdbx_description
1 polymer ?
#
loop_
_entity_poly.entity_id
_entity_poly.type
_entity_poly.pdbx_seq_one_letter_code
_entity_poly.pdbx_strand_id
1 'polypeptide(L)'
;RGNHDNPAYFDGTTFKHKRMRCVPDYTVLQVCNHNILCVGGAISIDRKIRMEAWNKKKVKYGFDSNLSDGIPRAYYWSDESLVYDEKKMDAIRSAYSIDIVITHTAPSCCELQTKSGLTRWAVDDPALLMDVQTERFTMDQLLQRLQADKHPITHWYYGHFHQSWHVVMDGILYRMLDIMEFCMVY
;
A
#
# COMPACT_ATOMS: atom_id res chain seq x y z
N ARG A 1 -4.77 2.82 -1.02
CA ARG A 1 -4.26 2.80 -2.41
C ARG A 1 -3.27 1.68 -2.61
N GLY A 2 -3.22 1.11 -3.80
CA GLY A 2 -2.18 0.20 -4.24
C GLY A 2 -1.09 0.92 -5.06
N ASN A 3 -0.08 0.16 -5.51
CA ASN A 3 1.01 0.66 -6.36
C ASN A 3 0.59 0.98 -7.81
N HIS A 4 -0.58 0.51 -8.22
CA HIS A 4 -1.16 0.82 -9.54
C HIS A 4 -2.12 2.02 -9.55
N ASP A 5 -2.48 2.50 -8.37
CA ASP A 5 -3.41 3.61 -8.22
C ASP A 5 -2.69 4.94 -8.41
N ASN A 6 -3.35 5.91 -9.05
CA ASN A 6 -2.81 7.26 -9.09
C ASN A 6 -2.86 7.92 -7.70
N PRO A 7 -1.71 8.20 -7.07
CA PRO A 7 -1.68 8.76 -5.72
C PRO A 7 -2.45 10.07 -5.58
N ALA A 8 -2.53 10.87 -6.65
CA ALA A 8 -3.25 12.14 -6.65
C ALA A 8 -4.76 12.01 -6.37
N TYR A 9 -5.34 10.83 -6.56
CA TYR A 9 -6.75 10.61 -6.23
C TYR A 9 -7.01 10.39 -4.74
N PHE A 10 -5.96 10.13 -3.98
CA PHE A 10 -6.02 9.82 -2.55
C PHE A 10 -5.68 11.01 -1.64
N ASP A 11 -5.87 12.23 -2.14
CA ASP A 11 -5.74 13.47 -1.38
C ASP A 11 -7.00 13.85 -0.58
N GLY A 12 -8.07 13.06 -0.71
CA GLY A 12 -9.38 13.29 -0.09
C GLY A 12 -10.26 14.33 -0.79
N THR A 13 -9.76 14.99 -1.83
CA THR A 13 -10.45 16.12 -2.50
C THR A 13 -10.60 15.96 -4.00
N THR A 14 -9.59 15.43 -4.69
CA THR A 14 -9.55 15.33 -6.16
C THR A 14 -10.55 14.32 -6.71
N PHE A 15 -10.65 13.15 -6.08
CA PHE A 15 -11.59 12.11 -6.52
C PHE A 15 -12.95 12.29 -5.83
N LYS A 16 -13.96 12.67 -6.61
CA LYS A 16 -15.34 12.86 -6.12
C LYS A 16 -16.31 11.95 -6.85
N HIS A 17 -16.69 10.85 -6.23
CA HIS A 17 -17.69 9.94 -6.75
C HIS A 17 -18.76 9.64 -5.70
N LYS A 18 -20.03 9.56 -6.13
CA LYS A 18 -21.18 9.41 -5.22
C LYS A 18 -21.12 8.16 -4.33
N ARG A 19 -20.57 7.07 -4.86
CA ARG A 19 -20.58 5.74 -4.20
C ARG A 19 -19.18 5.18 -3.90
N MET A 20 -18.13 5.94 -4.17
CA MET A 20 -16.75 5.50 -3.97
C MET A 20 -15.91 6.65 -3.45
N ARG A 21 -15.01 6.36 -2.54
CA ARG A 21 -14.03 7.32 -2.01
C ARG A 21 -12.64 6.72 -2.08
N CYS A 22 -11.70 7.48 -2.58
CA CYS A 22 -10.28 7.18 -2.42
C CYS A 22 -9.86 7.68 -1.03
N VAL A 23 -9.41 6.77 -0.20
CA VAL A 23 -9.09 7.04 1.21
C VAL A 23 -7.63 7.48 1.31
N PRO A 24 -7.32 8.69 1.81
CA PRO A 24 -5.95 9.14 2.05
C PRO A 24 -5.20 8.23 3.02
N ASP A 25 -3.86 8.18 2.87
CA ASP A 25 -3.02 7.45 3.81
C ASP A 25 -3.14 8.03 5.23
N TYR A 26 -3.12 7.15 6.23
CA TYR A 26 -3.34 7.44 7.64
C TYR A 26 -4.77 7.87 8.01
N THR A 27 -5.74 7.59 7.14
CA THR A 27 -7.14 7.75 7.52
C THR A 27 -7.56 6.64 8.48
N VAL A 28 -8.28 7.02 9.53
CA VAL A 28 -8.97 6.07 10.41
C VAL A 28 -10.44 6.03 10.03
N LEU A 29 -10.90 4.84 9.63
CA LEU A 29 -12.31 4.56 9.38
C LEU A 29 -12.93 3.97 10.64
N GLN A 30 -14.06 4.53 11.07
CA GLN A 30 -14.85 4.00 12.19
C GLN A 30 -16.07 3.28 11.62
N VAL A 31 -16.05 1.96 11.67
CA VAL A 31 -17.09 1.09 11.08
C VAL A 31 -17.35 -0.08 12.01
N CYS A 32 -18.62 -0.35 12.32
CA CYS A 32 -19.04 -1.52 13.11
C CYS A 32 -18.27 -1.70 14.42
N ASN A 33 -18.03 -0.61 15.16
CA ASN A 33 -17.25 -0.55 16.39
C ASN A 33 -15.73 -0.82 16.23
N HIS A 34 -15.22 -0.85 15.01
CA HIS A 34 -13.79 -0.95 14.73
C HIS A 34 -13.21 0.41 14.35
N ASN A 35 -11.96 0.64 14.76
CA ASN A 35 -11.12 1.74 14.31
C ASN A 35 -10.07 1.16 13.34
N ILE A 36 -10.29 1.36 12.05
CA ILE A 36 -9.51 0.78 10.96
C ILE A 36 -8.52 1.81 10.45
N LEU A 37 -7.24 1.59 10.68
CA LEU A 37 -6.18 2.42 10.09
C LEU A 37 -5.90 1.98 8.65
N CYS A 38 -5.97 2.93 7.72
CA CYS A 38 -5.69 2.70 6.29
C CYS A 38 -4.39 3.39 5.89
N VAL A 39 -3.39 2.63 5.42
CA VAL A 39 -2.13 3.14 4.89
C VAL A 39 -1.78 2.39 3.60
N GLY A 40 -1.76 3.11 2.50
CA GLY A 40 -1.55 2.53 1.18
C GLY A 40 -0.12 2.66 0.66
N GLY A 41 0.08 2.12 -0.53
CA GLY A 41 1.34 2.18 -1.26
C GLY A 41 2.18 0.92 -1.15
N ALA A 42 2.90 0.64 -2.23
CA ALA A 42 3.91 -0.41 -2.34
C ALA A 42 4.80 -0.16 -3.54
N ILE A 43 5.98 -0.76 -3.56
CA ILE A 43 6.92 -0.68 -4.68
C ILE A 43 6.51 -1.67 -5.78
N SER A 44 6.36 -1.17 -7.00
CA SER A 44 6.16 -2.00 -8.18
C SER A 44 7.45 -2.73 -8.56
N ILE A 45 7.45 -4.05 -8.56
CA ILE A 45 8.62 -4.83 -8.96
C ILE A 45 8.93 -4.71 -10.46
N ASP A 46 7.93 -4.38 -11.27
CA ASP A 46 8.01 -4.15 -12.73
C ASP A 46 8.15 -2.66 -13.10
N ARG A 47 8.51 -1.80 -12.15
CA ARG A 47 8.55 -0.33 -12.30
C ARG A 47 9.43 0.12 -13.46
N LYS A 48 10.56 -0.54 -13.73
CA LYS A 48 11.45 -0.19 -14.83
C LYS A 48 10.76 -0.35 -16.18
N ILE A 49 10.09 -1.47 -16.40
CA ILE A 49 9.32 -1.73 -17.62
C ILE A 49 8.22 -0.69 -17.80
N ARG A 50 7.54 -0.34 -16.71
CA ARG A 50 6.48 0.69 -16.72
C ARG A 50 7.04 2.07 -17.05
N MET A 51 8.16 2.47 -16.44
CA MET A 51 8.83 3.74 -16.74
C MET A 51 9.25 3.82 -18.20
N GLU A 52 9.84 2.76 -18.75
CA GLU A 52 10.24 2.71 -20.15
C GLU A 52 9.03 2.80 -21.09
N ALA A 53 7.97 2.06 -20.80
CA ALA A 53 6.73 2.13 -21.57
C ALA A 53 6.09 3.52 -21.51
N TRP A 54 6.11 4.16 -20.34
CA TRP A 54 5.64 5.53 -20.15
C TRP A 54 6.45 6.53 -20.94
N ASN A 55 7.79 6.44 -20.88
CA ASN A 55 8.68 7.33 -21.62
C ASN A 55 8.52 7.19 -23.14
N LYS A 56 8.37 5.96 -23.64
CA LYS A 56 8.09 5.71 -25.07
C LYS A 56 6.77 6.34 -25.51
N LYS A 57 5.74 6.31 -24.67
CA LYS A 57 4.45 6.98 -24.96
C LYS A 57 4.57 8.49 -24.97
N LYS A 58 5.28 9.09 -23.99
CA LYS A 58 5.53 10.53 -23.97
C LYS A 58 6.18 11.02 -25.26
N VAL A 59 7.18 10.28 -25.76
CA VAL A 59 7.87 10.63 -27.01
C VAL A 59 6.93 10.52 -28.23
N LYS A 60 6.07 9.50 -28.25
CA LYS A 60 5.22 9.22 -29.43
C LYS A 60 3.98 10.13 -29.52
N TYR A 61 3.38 10.50 -28.40
CA TYR A 61 2.05 11.17 -28.39
C TYR A 61 2.07 12.56 -27.76
N GLY A 62 3.23 13.04 -27.29
CA GLY A 62 3.32 14.23 -26.47
C GLY A 62 2.74 13.98 -25.06
N PHE A 63 3.00 14.89 -24.16
CA PHE A 63 2.45 14.82 -22.80
C PHE A 63 1.21 15.72 -22.74
N ASP A 64 0.03 15.15 -22.88
CA ASP A 64 -1.18 15.81 -22.43
C ASP A 64 -1.56 15.29 -21.05
N SER A 65 -1.61 16.20 -20.09
CA SER A 65 -1.96 15.92 -18.69
C SER A 65 -3.42 15.49 -18.50
N ASN A 66 -4.23 15.59 -19.54
CA ASN A 66 -5.64 15.22 -19.52
C ASN A 66 -5.81 13.77 -20.00
N LEU A 67 -5.38 12.84 -19.19
CA LEU A 67 -5.51 11.40 -19.42
C LEU A 67 -6.94 10.89 -19.23
N SER A 68 -7.89 11.51 -19.91
CA SER A 68 -9.26 10.99 -20.05
C SER A 68 -9.35 9.81 -21.04
N ASP A 69 -8.30 9.51 -21.79
CA ASP A 69 -8.36 8.67 -22.98
C ASP A 69 -8.10 7.18 -22.74
N GLY A 70 -8.43 6.68 -21.59
CA GLY A 70 -8.55 5.24 -21.37
C GLY A 70 -7.29 4.41 -21.68
N ILE A 71 -6.08 4.97 -21.55
CA ILE A 71 -4.85 4.22 -21.79
C ILE A 71 -4.35 3.62 -20.47
N PRO A 72 -4.75 2.42 -20.16
CA PRO A 72 -4.40 1.77 -18.91
C PRO A 72 -3.09 1.01 -19.08
N ARG A 73 -2.47 0.68 -17.98
CA ARG A 73 -1.44 -0.37 -17.81
C ARG A 73 0.03 -0.01 -17.94
N ALA A 74 0.42 1.21 -18.28
CA ALA A 74 1.82 1.59 -18.33
C ALA A 74 2.17 2.76 -17.41
N TYR A 75 1.34 3.01 -16.40
CA TYR A 75 1.62 4.08 -15.45
C TYR A 75 2.58 3.59 -14.37
N TYR A 76 3.57 4.42 -14.10
CA TYR A 76 4.42 4.34 -12.96
C TYR A 76 4.32 5.66 -12.18
N TRP A 77 4.16 5.54 -10.88
CA TRP A 77 4.07 6.66 -9.97
C TRP A 77 5.30 6.64 -9.08
N SER A 78 6.15 7.66 -9.16
CA SER A 78 7.37 7.72 -8.35
C SER A 78 7.09 7.82 -6.85
N ASP A 79 5.87 8.19 -6.48
CA ASP A 79 5.34 8.30 -5.12
C ASP A 79 4.36 7.15 -4.77
N GLU A 80 4.51 6.00 -5.42
CA GLU A 80 3.67 4.81 -5.18
C GLU A 80 3.91 4.17 -3.81
N SER A 81 5.11 4.32 -3.27
CA SER A 81 5.52 3.73 -2.00
C SER A 81 4.82 4.33 -0.78
N LEU A 82 4.82 3.56 0.30
CA LEU A 82 4.48 4.04 1.63
C LEU A 82 5.51 5.07 2.10
N VAL A 83 5.02 6.15 2.71
CA VAL A 83 5.83 7.13 3.45
C VAL A 83 5.42 7.12 4.92
N TYR A 84 6.36 6.88 5.84
CA TYR A 84 6.10 6.96 7.27
C TYR A 84 5.91 8.42 7.69
N ASP A 85 4.82 8.71 8.38
CA ASP A 85 4.46 10.05 8.84
C ASP A 85 4.25 10.06 10.36
N GLU A 86 5.29 10.49 11.07
CA GLU A 86 5.32 10.56 12.54
C GLU A 86 4.21 11.47 13.09
N LYS A 87 3.96 12.61 12.44
CA LYS A 87 2.95 13.58 12.90
C LYS A 87 1.53 13.01 12.80
N LYS A 88 1.26 12.25 11.72
CA LYS A 88 -0.02 11.57 11.58
C LYS A 88 -0.17 10.47 12.63
N MET A 89 0.90 9.73 12.92
CA MET A 89 0.88 8.73 13.97
C MET A 89 0.64 9.33 15.36
N ASP A 90 1.24 10.48 15.67
CA ASP A 90 0.98 11.21 16.93
C ASP A 90 -0.49 11.64 17.04
N ALA A 91 -1.08 12.10 15.94
CA ALA A 91 -2.50 12.48 15.92
C ALA A 91 -3.40 11.25 16.11
N ILE A 92 -3.07 10.12 15.49
CA ILE A 92 -3.82 8.86 15.64
C ILE A 92 -3.75 8.36 17.08
N ARG A 93 -2.56 8.32 17.69
CA ARG A 93 -2.35 7.92 19.08
C ARG A 93 -3.24 8.70 20.03
N SER A 94 -3.38 10.01 19.79
CA SER A 94 -4.13 10.92 20.66
C SER A 94 -5.65 10.78 20.54
N ALA A 95 -6.14 10.28 19.40
CA ALA A 95 -7.55 10.34 19.05
C ALA A 95 -8.23 8.97 18.94
N TYR A 96 -7.46 7.89 18.68
CA TYR A 96 -8.03 6.58 18.33
C TYR A 96 -7.34 5.44 19.05
N SER A 97 -8.08 4.35 19.22
CA SER A 97 -7.58 3.03 19.65
C SER A 97 -7.73 2.10 18.46
N ILE A 98 -6.64 1.90 17.69
CA ILE A 98 -6.66 1.13 16.46
C ILE A 98 -6.70 -0.37 16.77
N ASP A 99 -7.65 -1.10 16.21
CA ASP A 99 -7.79 -2.55 16.35
C ASP A 99 -7.61 -3.30 15.02
N ILE A 100 -7.76 -2.61 13.88
CA ILE A 100 -7.56 -3.18 12.55
C ILE A 100 -6.65 -2.27 11.73
N VAL A 101 -5.74 -2.88 10.97
CA VAL A 101 -4.87 -2.18 10.02
C VAL A 101 -5.10 -2.72 8.61
N ILE A 102 -5.24 -1.84 7.63
CA ILE A 102 -5.31 -2.19 6.21
C ILE A 102 -4.19 -1.47 5.48
N THR A 103 -3.33 -2.25 4.84
CA THR A 103 -2.22 -1.74 4.02
C THR A 103 -2.23 -2.37 2.64
N HIS A 104 -1.39 -1.90 1.71
CA HIS A 104 -1.22 -2.59 0.44
C HIS A 104 -0.07 -3.59 0.50
N THR A 105 1.07 -3.21 1.07
CA THR A 105 2.18 -4.10 1.40
C THR A 105 2.14 -4.50 2.88
N ALA A 106 3.10 -5.27 3.38
CA ALA A 106 3.07 -5.84 4.73
C ALA A 106 4.40 -5.66 5.47
N PRO A 107 4.42 -5.76 6.82
CA PRO A 107 5.65 -5.85 7.61
C PRO A 107 6.51 -7.04 7.21
N SER A 108 7.80 -6.99 7.53
CA SER A 108 8.78 -8.01 7.14
C SER A 108 8.46 -9.40 7.67
N CYS A 109 7.77 -9.51 8.80
CA CYS A 109 7.31 -10.79 9.35
C CYS A 109 6.33 -11.55 8.42
N CYS A 110 5.66 -10.85 7.48
CA CYS A 110 4.71 -11.43 6.53
C CYS A 110 5.32 -11.73 5.16
N GLU A 111 6.59 -11.45 4.96
CA GLU A 111 7.22 -11.39 3.63
C GLU A 111 7.49 -12.75 2.99
N LEU A 112 7.48 -13.81 3.74
CA LEU A 112 8.12 -15.09 3.40
C LEU A 112 7.64 -15.76 2.11
N GLN A 113 6.49 -15.38 1.56
CA GLN A 113 5.85 -16.10 0.46
C GLN A 113 6.22 -15.55 -0.93
N THR A 114 6.89 -14.40 -1.03
CA THR A 114 6.90 -13.63 -2.29
C THR A 114 8.28 -13.31 -2.86
N LYS A 115 9.34 -13.76 -2.20
CA LYS A 115 10.73 -13.46 -2.62
C LYS A 115 11.17 -14.13 -3.93
N SER A 116 10.52 -15.19 -4.38
CA SER A 116 10.98 -16.02 -5.51
C SER A 116 11.00 -15.27 -6.86
N GLY A 117 10.24 -14.18 -7.00
CA GLY A 117 10.20 -13.38 -8.24
C GLY A 117 11.12 -12.16 -8.25
N LEU A 118 11.51 -11.65 -7.09
CA LEU A 118 12.17 -10.35 -6.97
C LEU A 118 13.55 -10.30 -7.62
N THR A 119 14.34 -11.35 -7.45
CA THR A 119 15.70 -11.44 -8.00
C THR A 119 15.74 -11.30 -9.53
N ARG A 120 14.74 -11.84 -10.23
CA ARG A 120 14.63 -11.72 -11.68
C ARG A 120 14.46 -10.25 -12.11
N TRP A 121 13.63 -9.50 -11.40
CA TRP A 121 13.38 -8.09 -11.70
C TRP A 121 14.57 -7.20 -11.32
N ALA A 122 15.32 -7.58 -10.29
CA ALA A 122 16.51 -6.86 -9.85
C ALA A 122 17.68 -6.92 -10.83
N VAL A 123 17.69 -7.88 -11.77
CA VAL A 123 18.70 -7.92 -12.86
C VAL A 123 18.66 -6.63 -13.68
N ASP A 124 17.48 -6.17 -14.01
CA ASP A 124 17.27 -4.96 -14.81
C ASP A 124 17.13 -3.68 -13.95
N ASP A 125 16.83 -3.82 -12.67
CA ASP A 125 16.67 -2.73 -11.71
C ASP A 125 17.50 -3.01 -10.44
N PRO A 126 18.79 -2.68 -10.42
CA PRO A 126 19.66 -2.98 -9.28
C PRO A 126 19.25 -2.31 -7.98
N ALA A 127 18.52 -1.19 -8.02
CA ALA A 127 18.02 -0.50 -6.84
C ALA A 127 16.80 -1.20 -6.20
N LEU A 128 16.10 -2.04 -6.94
CA LEU A 128 14.83 -2.65 -6.51
C LEU A 128 14.94 -3.40 -5.18
N LEU A 129 16.02 -4.16 -4.97
CA LEU A 129 16.19 -4.94 -3.73
C LEU A 129 16.30 -4.04 -2.50
N MET A 130 17.09 -2.96 -2.62
CA MET A 130 17.28 -2.00 -1.54
C MET A 130 15.99 -1.24 -1.25
N ASP A 131 15.29 -0.83 -2.29
CA ASP A 131 14.05 -0.06 -2.15
C ASP A 131 12.94 -0.92 -1.50
N VAL A 132 12.79 -2.19 -1.92
CA VAL A 132 11.86 -3.12 -1.27
C VAL A 132 12.25 -3.37 0.19
N GLN A 133 13.55 -3.49 0.49
CA GLN A 133 13.99 -3.62 1.87
C GLN A 133 13.65 -2.37 2.70
N THR A 134 13.82 -1.19 2.13
CA THR A 134 13.45 0.08 2.76
C THR A 134 11.93 0.17 3.00
N GLU A 135 11.13 -0.28 2.05
CA GLU A 135 9.67 -0.38 2.21
C GLU A 135 9.31 -1.29 3.39
N ARG A 136 9.94 -2.47 3.49
CA ARG A 136 9.72 -3.39 4.61
C ARG A 136 10.09 -2.78 5.95
N PHE A 137 11.22 -2.09 6.01
CA PHE A 137 11.63 -1.36 7.20
C PHE A 137 10.61 -0.28 7.59
N THR A 138 10.07 0.43 6.62
CA THR A 138 9.02 1.45 6.86
C THR A 138 7.75 0.82 7.41
N MET A 139 7.36 -0.35 6.92
CA MET A 139 6.22 -1.10 7.45
C MET A 139 6.47 -1.62 8.86
N ASP A 140 7.69 -2.07 9.14
CA ASP A 140 8.10 -2.50 10.48
C ASP A 140 8.07 -1.32 11.47
N GLN A 141 8.48 -0.12 11.05
CA GLN A 141 8.35 1.10 11.85
C GLN A 141 6.89 1.39 12.20
N LEU A 142 5.98 1.27 11.23
CA LEU A 142 4.55 1.45 11.45
C LEU A 142 4.01 0.46 12.50
N LEU A 143 4.35 -0.83 12.35
CA LEU A 143 3.95 -1.87 13.29
C LEU A 143 4.49 -1.60 14.70
N GLN A 144 5.80 -1.34 14.82
CA GLN A 144 6.47 -1.06 16.10
C GLN A 144 5.87 0.17 16.77
N ARG A 145 5.55 1.23 16.00
CA ARG A 145 4.91 2.42 16.54
C ARG A 145 3.52 2.12 17.09
N LEU A 146 2.69 1.39 16.36
CA LEU A 146 1.36 1.01 16.81
C LEU A 146 1.40 0.16 18.09
N GLN A 147 2.37 -0.77 18.19
CA GLN A 147 2.59 -1.59 19.38
C GLN A 147 3.08 -0.75 20.57
N ALA A 148 4.04 0.16 20.36
CA ALA A 148 4.58 1.05 21.40
C ALA A 148 3.48 1.99 21.95
N ASP A 149 2.57 2.46 21.10
CA ASP A 149 1.41 3.25 21.46
C ASP A 149 0.28 2.42 22.10
N LYS A 150 0.48 1.10 22.23
CA LYS A 150 -0.46 0.15 22.84
C LYS A 150 -1.83 0.09 22.17
N HIS A 151 -1.86 0.24 20.86
CA HIS A 151 -3.07 -0.01 20.10
C HIS A 151 -3.46 -1.50 20.18
N PRO A 152 -4.73 -1.86 20.43
CA PRO A 152 -5.17 -3.24 20.58
C PRO A 152 -5.37 -3.94 19.23
N ILE A 153 -4.33 -3.97 18.39
CA ILE A 153 -4.41 -4.51 17.04
C ILE A 153 -4.70 -6.01 17.10
N THR A 154 -5.76 -6.42 16.44
CA THR A 154 -6.17 -7.83 16.30
C THR A 154 -6.00 -8.35 14.89
N HIS A 155 -6.13 -7.46 13.88
CA HIS A 155 -6.10 -7.85 12.46
C HIS A 155 -5.26 -6.87 11.64
N TRP A 156 -4.49 -7.45 10.71
CA TRP A 156 -3.73 -6.71 9.71
C TRP A 156 -4.01 -7.31 8.33
N TYR A 157 -4.76 -6.59 7.50
CA TYR A 157 -5.10 -6.99 6.14
C TYR A 157 -4.17 -6.31 5.14
N TYR A 158 -3.71 -7.07 4.13
CA TYR A 158 -2.87 -6.54 3.07
C TYR A 158 -3.08 -7.31 1.77
N GLY A 159 -2.57 -6.77 0.64
CA GLY A 159 -2.64 -7.39 -0.68
C GLY A 159 -1.28 -7.45 -1.35
N HIS A 160 -1.16 -6.88 -2.56
CA HIS A 160 0.06 -6.69 -3.36
C HIS A 160 0.68 -7.97 -3.94
N PHE A 161 0.70 -9.06 -3.20
CA PHE A 161 1.45 -10.27 -3.55
C PHE A 161 0.63 -11.32 -4.29
N HIS A 162 -0.62 -11.05 -4.58
CA HIS A 162 -1.52 -11.89 -5.38
C HIS A 162 -1.63 -13.32 -4.89
N GLN A 163 -1.79 -13.50 -3.60
CA GLN A 163 -1.99 -14.79 -2.93
C GLN A 163 -2.92 -14.63 -1.74
N SER A 164 -3.69 -15.69 -1.45
CA SER A 164 -4.41 -15.79 -0.20
C SER A 164 -3.54 -16.49 0.84
N TRP A 165 -3.31 -15.84 1.98
CA TRP A 165 -2.50 -16.41 3.06
C TRP A 165 -2.87 -15.75 4.39
N HIS A 166 -2.67 -16.47 5.48
CA HIS A 166 -2.85 -15.90 6.81
C HIS A 166 -1.96 -16.58 7.85
N VAL A 167 -1.66 -15.85 8.91
CA VAL A 167 -0.92 -16.33 10.07
C VAL A 167 -1.27 -15.48 11.28
N VAL A 168 -1.22 -16.08 12.46
CA VAL A 168 -1.32 -15.35 13.73
C VAL A 168 0.07 -15.25 14.33
N MET A 169 0.53 -14.03 14.60
CA MET A 169 1.79 -13.74 15.26
C MET A 169 1.57 -12.66 16.30
N ASP A 170 2.06 -12.85 17.50
CA ASP A 170 1.94 -11.90 18.62
C ASP A 170 0.50 -11.42 18.89
N GLY A 171 -0.48 -12.32 18.69
CA GLY A 171 -1.89 -12.03 18.88
C GLY A 171 -2.56 -11.27 17.73
N ILE A 172 -1.84 -10.95 16.65
CA ILE A 172 -2.37 -10.27 15.47
C ILE A 172 -2.57 -11.30 14.36
N LEU A 173 -3.77 -11.34 13.77
CA LEU A 173 -4.06 -12.08 12.54
C LEU A 173 -3.59 -11.24 11.34
N TYR A 174 -2.51 -11.65 10.70
CA TYR A 174 -2.07 -11.12 9.42
C TYR A 174 -2.75 -11.89 8.29
N ARG A 175 -3.45 -11.17 7.41
CA ARG A 175 -4.15 -11.79 6.28
C ARG A 175 -3.85 -11.09 4.98
N MET A 176 -3.21 -11.82 4.07
CA MET A 176 -3.01 -11.44 2.68
C MET A 176 -4.24 -11.83 1.86
N LEU A 177 -4.71 -10.90 1.06
CA LEU A 177 -5.83 -11.11 0.14
C LEU A 177 -5.32 -11.22 -1.29
N ASP A 178 -5.82 -12.20 -2.02
CA ASP A 178 -5.57 -12.36 -3.45
C ASP A 178 -6.38 -11.35 -4.27
N ILE A 179 -6.15 -11.32 -5.57
CA ILE A 179 -6.88 -10.48 -6.52
C ILE A 179 -8.37 -10.82 -6.44
N MET A 180 -9.20 -9.79 -6.21
CA MET A 180 -10.66 -9.91 -6.08
C MET A 180 -11.13 -10.81 -4.93
N GLU A 181 -10.27 -11.11 -3.97
CA GLU A 181 -10.68 -11.80 -2.76
C GLU A 181 -11.41 -10.83 -1.81
N PHE A 182 -12.46 -11.34 -1.18
CA PHE A 182 -13.24 -10.61 -0.18
C PHE A 182 -13.10 -11.28 1.18
N CYS A 183 -12.98 -10.47 2.21
CA CYS A 183 -12.95 -10.92 3.59
C CYS A 183 -13.94 -10.12 4.41
N MET A 184 -14.72 -10.82 5.24
CA MET A 184 -15.57 -10.14 6.22
C MET A 184 -14.75 -9.80 7.46
N VAL A 185 -14.95 -8.59 7.96
CA VAL A 185 -14.37 -8.09 9.20
C VAL A 185 -15.46 -8.20 10.27
N TYR A 186 -15.20 -9.00 11.31
CA TYR A 186 -16.14 -9.25 12.42
C TYR A 186 -15.69 -8.56 13.70
#